data_46b2bc0252787d36f8b6c827e6e6a688
#
_entry.id   46b2bc0252787d36f8b6c827e6e6a688
#
_cell.length_a   1.000
_cell.length_b   1.000
_cell.length_c   1.000
_cell.angle_alpha   90.00
_cell.angle_beta   90.00
_cell.angle_gamma   90.00
#
_symmetry.space_group_name_H-M   'P 1'
#
loop_
_entity.id
_entity.type
_entity.pdbx_description
1 polymer ?
#
loop_
_entity_poly.entity_id
_entity_poly.type
_entity_poly.pdbx_seq_one_letter_code
_entity_poly.pdbx_strand_id
1 'polypeptide(L)'
;MQVPADAYYGASTARAIENFPISKERFPRAFIRALGLIKAAAAEVNAELGLLDRRRADAIVAAAGEVAAGALDAHFPLDIYQTGSGTSTNMNANEVIANRADELLGAARGSRTVHPNDHVNLCQSSNDVIPTAIHLAALLGIAEDLRPALVELEAELRAKARAWWGIVKTGRTHLMDATPVRLGQEFGGYADQVAGALRRLAYAEQELGEVALGGTAVGSGINAHPEFAARVCARLSSQTGVNVRETSAHFQAQACLDAVTFASGVLRTYATSLHKIANDIRWMGSGPRAGLAELLLPAVQPGSSIMPGKVNPVIAESTIQACAQVVGNDMVVALGNQGGNFELNTMMPVMALNLLNSISLLAAVSRNLARQCVRGLEATARGPESVEQGLMLATALAPAIGYDAAAEIAKEAAKTGKSIREVALARGVLPAERLRELLDPESMTEPGVRGLPGGGL
;
A
#
# COMPACT_ATOMS: atom_id res chain seq x y z
N MET A 1 -40.69 -7.62 -11.26
CA MET A 1 -39.44 -7.85 -11.95
C MET A 1 -39.11 -9.33 -11.87
N GLN A 2 -38.71 -9.95 -12.97
CA GLN A 2 -38.28 -11.34 -12.96
C GLN A 2 -36.83 -11.40 -12.49
N VAL A 3 -36.53 -12.32 -11.58
CA VAL A 3 -35.20 -12.61 -11.07
C VAL A 3 -34.83 -14.01 -11.49
N PRO A 4 -33.58 -14.32 -11.92
CA PRO A 4 -33.18 -15.70 -12.24
C PRO A 4 -33.50 -16.65 -11.09
N ALA A 5 -34.01 -17.87 -11.42
CA ALA A 5 -34.48 -18.80 -10.41
C ALA A 5 -33.35 -19.31 -9.46
N ASP A 6 -32.12 -19.30 -9.94
CA ASP A 6 -30.91 -19.68 -9.20
C ASP A 6 -30.29 -18.55 -8.40
N ALA A 7 -30.71 -17.28 -8.63
CA ALA A 7 -30.16 -16.12 -7.94
C ALA A 7 -30.61 -16.07 -6.47
N TYR A 8 -29.67 -15.71 -5.58
CA TYR A 8 -29.98 -15.34 -4.20
C TYR A 8 -30.33 -13.86 -4.05
N TYR A 9 -29.96 -13.00 -5.00
CA TYR A 9 -30.41 -11.61 -4.99
C TYR A 9 -31.88 -11.50 -5.41
N GLY A 10 -32.52 -10.40 -5.03
CA GLY A 10 -33.93 -10.15 -5.28
C GLY A 10 -34.21 -9.03 -6.31
N ALA A 11 -35.43 -8.49 -6.24
CA ALA A 11 -35.92 -7.50 -7.21
C ALA A 11 -35.18 -6.16 -7.15
N SER A 12 -34.69 -5.74 -5.98
CA SER A 12 -33.93 -4.47 -5.85
C SER A 12 -32.61 -4.57 -6.58
N THR A 13 -31.89 -5.68 -6.42
CA THR A 13 -30.63 -5.95 -7.12
C THR A 13 -30.85 -6.09 -8.64
N ALA A 14 -31.88 -6.84 -9.05
CA ALA A 14 -32.20 -7.00 -10.48
C ALA A 14 -32.47 -5.65 -11.15
N ARG A 15 -33.21 -4.74 -10.48
CA ARG A 15 -33.45 -3.38 -10.98
C ARG A 15 -32.15 -2.56 -11.05
N ALA A 16 -31.25 -2.72 -10.10
CA ALA A 16 -29.97 -2.03 -10.12
C ALA A 16 -29.05 -2.50 -11.26
N ILE A 17 -29.09 -3.80 -11.59
CA ILE A 17 -28.37 -4.34 -12.78
C ILE A 17 -28.85 -3.67 -14.07
N GLU A 18 -30.17 -3.47 -14.21
CA GLU A 18 -30.74 -2.80 -15.38
C GLU A 18 -30.41 -1.31 -15.44
N ASN A 19 -30.36 -0.64 -14.25
CA ASN A 19 -30.12 0.80 -14.19
C ASN A 19 -28.66 1.19 -14.40
N PHE A 20 -27.71 0.31 -14.09
CA PHE A 20 -26.27 0.65 -14.07
C PHE A 20 -25.43 -0.31 -14.92
N PRO A 21 -25.67 -0.47 -16.23
CA PRO A 21 -24.82 -1.26 -17.12
C PRO A 21 -23.64 -0.39 -17.63
N ILE A 22 -22.76 0.08 -16.73
CA ILE A 22 -21.74 1.10 -17.04
C ILE A 22 -20.40 0.46 -17.39
N SER A 23 -19.97 -0.51 -16.58
CA SER A 23 -18.67 -1.17 -16.70
C SER A 23 -18.74 -2.66 -16.40
N LYS A 24 -17.57 -3.31 -16.34
CA LYS A 24 -17.45 -4.69 -15.82
C LYS A 24 -16.87 -4.73 -14.42
N GLU A 25 -16.54 -3.56 -13.85
CA GLU A 25 -15.96 -3.47 -12.53
C GLU A 25 -17.00 -3.78 -11.46
N ARG A 26 -16.56 -4.48 -10.42
CA ARG A 26 -17.37 -4.89 -9.29
C ARG A 26 -16.68 -4.48 -8.00
N PHE A 27 -17.42 -4.44 -6.89
CA PHE A 27 -16.78 -4.29 -5.59
C PHE A 27 -15.73 -5.39 -5.38
N PRO A 28 -14.51 -5.05 -4.91
CA PRO A 28 -13.51 -6.05 -4.56
C PRO A 28 -14.05 -7.06 -3.53
N ARG A 29 -13.57 -8.31 -3.63
CA ARG A 29 -13.98 -9.39 -2.72
C ARG A 29 -13.84 -9.02 -1.23
N ALA A 30 -12.79 -8.25 -0.88
CA ALA A 30 -12.57 -7.76 0.48
C ALA A 30 -13.75 -6.92 1.01
N PHE A 31 -14.40 -6.12 0.16
CA PHE A 31 -15.56 -5.33 0.52
C PHE A 31 -16.80 -6.21 0.81
N ILE A 32 -17.05 -7.21 -0.04
CA ILE A 32 -18.16 -8.17 0.16
C ILE A 32 -17.95 -8.97 1.43
N ARG A 33 -16.69 -9.38 1.72
CA ARG A 33 -16.32 -10.01 2.99
C ARG A 33 -16.67 -9.13 4.18
N ALA A 34 -16.31 -7.86 4.13
CA ALA A 34 -16.61 -6.91 5.20
C ALA A 34 -18.12 -6.72 5.42
N LEU A 35 -18.91 -6.64 4.33
CA LEU A 35 -20.39 -6.62 4.44
C LEU A 35 -20.92 -7.88 5.15
N GLY A 36 -20.47 -9.06 4.76
CA GLY A 36 -20.86 -10.32 5.41
C GLY A 36 -20.55 -10.31 6.91
N LEU A 37 -19.35 -9.88 7.31
CA LEU A 37 -18.95 -9.76 8.71
C LEU A 37 -19.83 -8.78 9.50
N ILE A 38 -20.10 -7.60 8.92
CA ILE A 38 -20.98 -6.59 9.55
C ILE A 38 -22.39 -7.15 9.74
N LYS A 39 -22.97 -7.80 8.72
CA LYS A 39 -24.33 -8.33 8.80
C LYS A 39 -24.44 -9.48 9.81
N ALA A 40 -23.43 -10.35 9.91
CA ALA A 40 -23.38 -11.39 10.92
C ALA A 40 -23.32 -10.78 12.35
N ALA A 41 -22.39 -9.88 12.59
CA ALA A 41 -22.24 -9.21 13.89
C ALA A 41 -23.52 -8.43 14.28
N ALA A 42 -24.13 -7.74 13.32
CA ALA A 42 -25.38 -6.99 13.55
C ALA A 42 -26.54 -7.92 13.94
N ALA A 43 -26.70 -9.07 13.29
CA ALA A 43 -27.76 -10.03 13.62
C ALA A 43 -27.58 -10.62 15.02
N GLU A 44 -26.34 -10.98 15.40
CA GLU A 44 -26.03 -11.46 16.75
C GLU A 44 -26.37 -10.42 17.82
N VAL A 45 -25.93 -9.18 17.63
CA VAL A 45 -26.15 -8.08 18.56
C VAL A 45 -27.65 -7.75 18.66
N ASN A 46 -28.38 -7.70 17.54
CA ASN A 46 -29.82 -7.49 17.57
C ASN A 46 -30.57 -8.58 18.33
N ALA A 47 -30.11 -9.83 18.26
CA ALA A 47 -30.70 -10.91 19.08
C ALA A 47 -30.37 -10.74 20.56
N GLU A 48 -29.14 -10.36 20.93
CA GLU A 48 -28.75 -10.08 22.32
C GLU A 48 -29.53 -8.90 22.92
N LEU A 49 -29.86 -7.90 22.09
CA LEU A 49 -30.68 -6.74 22.48
C LEU A 49 -32.20 -7.06 22.51
N GLY A 50 -32.60 -8.29 22.17
CA GLY A 50 -34.00 -8.70 22.13
C GLY A 50 -34.82 -8.11 20.97
N LEU A 51 -34.16 -7.54 19.95
CA LEU A 51 -34.79 -6.91 18.78
C LEU A 51 -35.06 -7.90 17.64
N LEU A 52 -34.33 -9.02 17.61
CA LEU A 52 -34.44 -10.07 16.61
C LEU A 52 -34.55 -11.43 17.33
N ASP A 53 -35.48 -12.28 16.91
CA ASP A 53 -35.59 -13.61 17.50
C ASP A 53 -34.36 -14.48 17.15
N ARG A 54 -33.97 -15.33 18.08
CA ARG A 54 -32.74 -16.11 18.01
C ARG A 54 -32.69 -17.02 16.79
N ARG A 55 -33.81 -17.63 16.40
CA ARG A 55 -33.87 -18.55 15.25
C ARG A 55 -33.54 -17.85 13.93
N ARG A 56 -34.12 -16.63 13.71
CA ARG A 56 -33.80 -15.83 12.52
C ARG A 56 -32.37 -15.32 12.58
N ALA A 57 -31.93 -14.86 13.74
CA ALA A 57 -30.58 -14.36 13.93
C ALA A 57 -29.53 -15.42 13.55
N ASP A 58 -29.67 -16.65 14.05
CA ASP A 58 -28.76 -17.76 13.75
C ASP A 58 -28.71 -18.07 12.23
N ALA A 59 -29.84 -18.04 11.56
CA ALA A 59 -29.92 -18.24 10.11
C ALA A 59 -29.25 -17.09 9.33
N ILE A 60 -29.43 -15.84 9.77
CA ILE A 60 -28.76 -14.67 9.17
C ILE A 60 -27.24 -14.74 9.39
N VAL A 61 -26.79 -15.08 10.59
CA VAL A 61 -25.36 -15.24 10.91
C VAL A 61 -24.72 -16.31 10.01
N ALA A 62 -25.37 -17.46 9.86
CA ALA A 62 -24.86 -18.53 9.00
C ALA A 62 -24.79 -18.08 7.52
N ALA A 63 -25.85 -17.47 6.98
CA ALA A 63 -25.89 -16.97 5.61
C ALA A 63 -24.87 -15.85 5.36
N ALA A 64 -24.72 -14.90 6.30
CA ALA A 64 -23.73 -13.83 6.24
C ALA A 64 -22.30 -14.36 6.35
N GLY A 65 -22.09 -15.45 7.10
CA GLY A 65 -20.84 -16.19 7.14
C GLY A 65 -20.47 -16.80 5.78
N GLU A 66 -21.44 -17.38 5.04
CA GLU A 66 -21.23 -17.87 3.67
C GLU A 66 -20.84 -16.72 2.71
N VAL A 67 -21.45 -15.53 2.85
CA VAL A 67 -21.06 -14.32 2.11
C VAL A 67 -19.63 -13.91 2.48
N ALA A 68 -19.30 -13.85 3.77
CA ALA A 68 -17.97 -13.50 4.23
C ALA A 68 -16.89 -14.50 3.74
N ALA A 69 -17.22 -15.78 3.63
CA ALA A 69 -16.35 -16.83 3.12
C ALA A 69 -16.22 -16.86 1.58
N GLY A 70 -17.08 -16.15 0.84
CA GLY A 70 -17.06 -16.11 -0.63
C GLY A 70 -17.90 -17.16 -1.33
N ALA A 71 -18.63 -18.00 -0.59
CA ALA A 71 -19.47 -19.04 -1.18
C ALA A 71 -20.60 -18.49 -2.08
N LEU A 72 -20.96 -17.22 -1.88
CA LEU A 72 -22.07 -16.56 -2.58
C LEU A 72 -21.62 -15.40 -3.48
N ASP A 73 -20.33 -15.28 -3.82
CA ASP A 73 -19.76 -14.16 -4.60
C ASP A 73 -20.43 -13.98 -5.97
N ALA A 74 -20.88 -15.06 -6.64
CA ALA A 74 -21.58 -14.99 -7.92
C ALA A 74 -22.92 -14.22 -7.84
N HIS A 75 -23.44 -13.98 -6.65
CA HIS A 75 -24.69 -13.27 -6.41
C HIS A 75 -24.51 -11.78 -6.09
N PHE A 76 -23.30 -11.24 -6.33
CA PHE A 76 -22.98 -9.80 -6.22
C PHE A 76 -22.60 -9.21 -7.60
N PRO A 77 -23.56 -9.14 -8.54
CA PRO A 77 -23.26 -8.81 -9.94
C PRO A 77 -23.23 -7.32 -10.25
N LEU A 78 -23.44 -6.44 -9.23
CA LEU A 78 -23.64 -5.00 -9.45
C LEU A 78 -22.36 -4.30 -9.90
N ASP A 79 -22.53 -3.37 -10.84
CA ASP A 79 -21.48 -2.48 -11.28
C ASP A 79 -21.01 -1.57 -10.12
N ILE A 80 -19.74 -1.21 -10.13
CA ILE A 80 -19.20 -0.27 -9.14
C ILE A 80 -19.78 1.13 -9.32
N TYR A 81 -20.08 1.55 -10.56
CA TYR A 81 -20.72 2.83 -10.87
C TYR A 81 -22.23 2.68 -10.71
N GLN A 82 -22.70 2.85 -9.49
CA GLN A 82 -24.07 2.63 -9.04
C GLN A 82 -24.57 3.80 -8.20
N THR A 83 -25.60 3.60 -7.40
CA THR A 83 -26.04 4.57 -6.37
C THR A 83 -24.87 5.01 -5.53
N GLY A 84 -24.58 6.31 -5.48
CA GLY A 84 -23.35 6.86 -4.90
C GLY A 84 -23.12 6.57 -3.43
N SER A 85 -24.18 6.31 -2.66
CA SER A 85 -24.14 5.83 -1.28
C SER A 85 -23.87 4.32 -1.16
N GLY A 86 -23.76 3.58 -2.25
CA GLY A 86 -23.63 2.12 -2.25
C GLY A 86 -24.91 1.37 -1.85
N THR A 87 -26.05 2.04 -1.79
CA THR A 87 -27.35 1.44 -1.35
C THR A 87 -27.70 0.20 -2.18
N SER A 88 -27.43 0.21 -3.48
CA SER A 88 -27.71 -0.97 -4.35
C SER A 88 -26.97 -2.19 -3.85
N THR A 89 -25.70 -2.08 -3.47
CA THR A 89 -24.90 -3.20 -2.95
C THR A 89 -25.30 -3.58 -1.52
N ASN A 90 -25.65 -2.63 -0.65
CA ASN A 90 -26.20 -2.96 0.66
C ASN A 90 -27.50 -3.78 0.53
N MET A 91 -28.41 -3.37 -0.36
CA MET A 91 -29.63 -4.11 -0.64
C MET A 91 -29.33 -5.48 -1.25
N ASN A 92 -28.34 -5.58 -2.14
CA ASN A 92 -27.90 -6.86 -2.69
C ASN A 92 -27.45 -7.81 -1.57
N ALA A 93 -26.62 -7.35 -0.64
CA ALA A 93 -26.22 -8.17 0.50
C ALA A 93 -27.41 -8.59 1.37
N ASN A 94 -28.32 -7.64 1.66
CA ASN A 94 -29.52 -7.92 2.45
C ASN A 94 -30.42 -9.00 1.78
N GLU A 95 -30.64 -8.89 0.46
CA GLU A 95 -31.45 -9.85 -0.31
C GLU A 95 -30.79 -11.22 -0.38
N VAL A 96 -29.48 -11.29 -0.66
CA VAL A 96 -28.73 -12.55 -0.71
C VAL A 96 -28.75 -13.26 0.65
N ILE A 97 -28.48 -12.54 1.72
CA ILE A 97 -28.46 -13.11 3.08
C ILE A 97 -29.86 -13.55 3.50
N ALA A 98 -30.91 -12.73 3.24
CA ALA A 98 -32.27 -13.10 3.59
C ALA A 98 -32.76 -14.34 2.87
N ASN A 99 -32.54 -14.43 1.56
CA ASN A 99 -32.94 -15.59 0.76
C ASN A 99 -32.19 -16.86 1.16
N ARG A 100 -30.91 -16.76 1.48
CA ARG A 100 -30.14 -17.89 1.98
C ARG A 100 -30.56 -18.30 3.38
N ALA A 101 -30.89 -17.36 4.25
CA ALA A 101 -31.42 -17.63 5.58
C ALA A 101 -32.81 -18.29 5.54
N ASP A 102 -33.69 -17.91 4.58
CA ASP A 102 -34.94 -18.58 4.33
C ASP A 102 -34.74 -20.08 4.09
N GLU A 103 -33.79 -20.44 3.20
CA GLU A 103 -33.47 -21.87 2.92
C GLU A 103 -32.92 -22.59 4.15
N LEU A 104 -32.03 -21.96 4.92
CA LEU A 104 -31.50 -22.54 6.16
C LEU A 104 -32.55 -22.77 7.21
N LEU A 105 -33.66 -22.03 7.17
CA LEU A 105 -34.83 -22.22 8.02
C LEU A 105 -35.84 -23.28 7.47
N GLY A 106 -35.54 -23.87 6.29
CA GLY A 106 -36.42 -24.79 5.60
C GLY A 106 -37.57 -24.12 4.85
N ALA A 107 -37.53 -22.81 4.65
CA ALA A 107 -38.53 -22.07 3.89
C ALA A 107 -38.08 -21.92 2.42
N ALA A 108 -39.03 -21.61 1.52
CA ALA A 108 -38.72 -21.36 0.13
C ALA A 108 -37.95 -20.02 -0.02
N ARG A 109 -36.98 -19.98 -0.94
CA ARG A 109 -36.28 -18.74 -1.31
C ARG A 109 -37.32 -17.68 -1.72
N GLY A 110 -37.18 -16.48 -1.18
CA GLY A 110 -38.10 -15.37 -1.41
C GLY A 110 -39.39 -15.41 -0.59
N SER A 111 -39.53 -16.37 0.35
CA SER A 111 -40.69 -16.46 1.26
C SER A 111 -40.82 -15.28 2.21
N ARG A 112 -39.69 -14.53 2.41
CA ARG A 112 -39.59 -13.43 3.39
C ARG A 112 -39.84 -13.86 4.83
N THR A 113 -39.61 -15.13 5.18
CA THR A 113 -39.52 -15.57 6.57
C THR A 113 -38.39 -14.77 7.27
N VAL A 114 -37.29 -14.54 6.55
CA VAL A 114 -36.29 -13.53 6.88
C VAL A 114 -36.43 -12.36 5.88
N HIS A 115 -36.83 -11.19 6.39
CA HIS A 115 -37.02 -10.02 5.54
C HIS A 115 -35.70 -9.23 5.38
N PRO A 116 -35.29 -8.81 4.15
CA PRO A 116 -34.04 -8.10 3.92
C PRO A 116 -33.89 -6.81 4.74
N ASN A 117 -34.95 -6.00 4.83
CA ASN A 117 -34.92 -4.72 5.54
C ASN A 117 -35.22 -4.88 7.04
N ASP A 118 -36.28 -5.62 7.39
CA ASP A 118 -36.78 -5.66 8.77
C ASP A 118 -35.91 -6.54 9.69
N HIS A 119 -35.19 -7.51 9.12
CA HIS A 119 -34.35 -8.46 9.88
C HIS A 119 -32.86 -8.30 9.58
N VAL A 120 -32.42 -8.42 8.31
CA VAL A 120 -30.99 -8.36 7.94
C VAL A 120 -30.43 -6.95 8.13
N ASN A 121 -31.22 -5.91 7.81
CA ASN A 121 -30.81 -4.50 7.90
C ASN A 121 -31.27 -3.80 9.20
N LEU A 122 -31.77 -4.56 10.18
CA LEU A 122 -32.29 -4.01 11.45
C LEU A 122 -31.23 -3.15 12.15
N CYS A 123 -31.60 -1.97 12.63
CA CYS A 123 -30.72 -0.94 13.23
C CYS A 123 -29.65 -0.36 12.28
N GLN A 124 -29.82 -0.48 10.98
CA GLN A 124 -28.81 -0.08 9.98
C GLN A 124 -29.43 0.78 8.87
N SER A 125 -28.58 1.52 8.20
CA SER A 125 -28.81 2.14 6.89
C SER A 125 -27.64 1.82 5.96
N SER A 126 -27.85 1.88 4.65
CA SER A 126 -26.70 1.85 3.72
C SER A 126 -25.72 3.01 4.01
N ASN A 127 -26.23 4.12 4.52
CA ASN A 127 -25.47 5.34 4.74
C ASN A 127 -24.41 5.21 5.85
N ASP A 128 -24.61 4.32 6.82
CA ASP A 128 -23.62 4.01 7.86
C ASP A 128 -22.91 2.67 7.62
N VAL A 129 -23.56 1.68 7.00
CA VAL A 129 -22.98 0.36 6.70
C VAL A 129 -21.91 0.42 5.62
N ILE A 130 -22.15 1.15 4.52
CA ILE A 130 -21.21 1.21 3.40
C ILE A 130 -19.88 1.83 3.79
N PRO A 131 -19.80 3.02 4.42
CA PRO A 131 -18.53 3.56 4.89
C PRO A 131 -17.86 2.66 5.93
N THR A 132 -18.62 2.04 6.83
CA THR A 132 -18.09 1.05 7.78
C THR A 132 -17.46 -0.15 7.06
N ALA A 133 -18.10 -0.65 5.99
CA ALA A 133 -17.56 -1.75 5.19
C ALA A 133 -16.27 -1.36 4.44
N ILE A 134 -16.16 -0.13 3.96
CA ILE A 134 -14.92 0.41 3.35
C ILE A 134 -13.79 0.40 4.38
N HIS A 135 -14.04 0.94 5.57
CA HIS A 135 -13.06 1.00 6.65
C HIS A 135 -12.61 -0.40 7.08
N LEU A 136 -13.57 -1.30 7.35
CA LEU A 136 -13.26 -2.67 7.77
C LEU A 136 -12.48 -3.45 6.69
N ALA A 137 -12.89 -3.34 5.42
CA ALA A 137 -12.19 -3.99 4.31
C ALA A 137 -10.76 -3.47 4.16
N ALA A 138 -10.56 -2.16 4.31
CA ALA A 138 -9.23 -1.55 4.27
C ALA A 138 -8.35 -2.00 5.44
N LEU A 139 -8.88 -2.01 6.67
CA LEU A 139 -8.18 -2.50 7.86
C LEU A 139 -7.72 -3.94 7.69
N LEU A 140 -8.61 -4.83 7.23
CA LEU A 140 -8.30 -6.23 6.98
C LEU A 140 -7.22 -6.39 5.89
N GLY A 141 -7.36 -5.69 4.76
CA GLY A 141 -6.38 -5.72 3.69
C GLY A 141 -5.00 -5.19 4.13
N ILE A 142 -4.96 -4.16 4.98
CA ILE A 142 -3.71 -3.66 5.55
C ILE A 142 -3.10 -4.69 6.51
N ALA A 143 -3.89 -5.24 7.43
CA ALA A 143 -3.40 -6.14 8.46
C ALA A 143 -2.97 -7.51 7.91
N GLU A 144 -3.78 -8.11 7.02
CA GLU A 144 -3.58 -9.46 6.51
C GLU A 144 -2.61 -9.54 5.32
N ASP A 145 -2.54 -8.50 4.47
CA ASP A 145 -1.78 -8.53 3.22
C ASP A 145 -0.66 -7.49 3.13
N LEU A 146 -0.99 -6.20 3.30
CA LEU A 146 -0.04 -5.12 3.02
C LEU A 146 1.08 -5.05 4.07
N ARG A 147 0.71 -5.03 5.35
CA ARG A 147 1.68 -4.97 6.45
C ARG A 147 2.68 -6.13 6.41
N PRO A 148 2.28 -7.42 6.28
CA PRO A 148 3.22 -8.52 6.14
C PRO A 148 4.14 -8.39 4.93
N ALA A 149 3.63 -7.89 3.79
CA ALA A 149 4.44 -7.68 2.58
C ALA A 149 5.50 -6.60 2.77
N LEU A 150 5.18 -5.50 3.46
CA LEU A 150 6.14 -4.45 3.78
C LEU A 150 7.20 -4.93 4.77
N VAL A 151 6.81 -5.70 5.78
CA VAL A 151 7.75 -6.30 6.74
C VAL A 151 8.73 -7.22 6.03
N GLU A 152 8.24 -8.06 5.11
CA GLU A 152 9.12 -8.93 4.30
C GLU A 152 10.09 -8.11 3.44
N LEU A 153 9.61 -7.09 2.73
CA LEU A 153 10.46 -6.25 1.89
C LEU A 153 11.52 -5.48 2.71
N GLU A 154 11.11 -4.90 3.84
CA GLU A 154 12.03 -4.21 4.75
C GLU A 154 13.14 -5.14 5.23
N ALA A 155 12.79 -6.36 5.64
CA ALA A 155 13.74 -7.35 6.13
C ALA A 155 14.76 -7.76 5.03
N GLU A 156 14.33 -7.98 3.78
CA GLU A 156 15.21 -8.31 2.67
C GLU A 156 16.15 -7.13 2.31
N LEU A 157 15.65 -5.91 2.28
CA LEU A 157 16.46 -4.71 2.06
C LEU A 157 17.49 -4.52 3.18
N ARG A 158 17.08 -4.73 4.43
CA ARG A 158 17.94 -4.66 5.61
C ARG A 158 19.03 -5.76 5.60
N ALA A 159 18.70 -6.94 5.11
CA ALA A 159 19.67 -8.01 4.93
C ALA A 159 20.75 -7.65 3.89
N LYS A 160 20.34 -7.05 2.75
CA LYS A 160 21.30 -6.53 1.75
C LYS A 160 22.15 -5.39 2.30
N ALA A 161 21.55 -4.47 3.07
CA ALA A 161 22.28 -3.38 3.72
C ALA A 161 23.42 -3.90 4.60
N ARG A 162 23.17 -4.93 5.40
CA ARG A 162 24.20 -5.57 6.22
C ARG A 162 25.25 -6.29 5.39
N ALA A 163 24.82 -7.10 4.43
CA ALA A 163 25.72 -7.91 3.60
C ALA A 163 26.68 -7.03 2.76
N TRP A 164 26.24 -5.85 2.34
CA TRP A 164 26.98 -4.95 1.48
C TRP A 164 27.60 -3.74 2.18
N TRP A 165 27.64 -3.76 3.51
CA TRP A 165 28.22 -2.67 4.29
C TRP A 165 29.68 -2.38 3.95
N GLY A 166 30.47 -3.42 3.64
CA GLY A 166 31.89 -3.29 3.26
C GLY A 166 32.12 -2.89 1.79
N ILE A 167 31.05 -2.74 0.98
CA ILE A 167 31.20 -2.40 -0.45
C ILE A 167 31.11 -0.88 -0.61
N VAL A 168 32.26 -0.23 -0.87
CA VAL A 168 32.36 1.20 -1.17
C VAL A 168 32.20 1.40 -2.68
N LYS A 169 31.40 2.38 -3.06
CA LYS A 169 31.12 2.77 -4.45
C LYS A 169 31.01 4.28 -4.58
N THR A 170 31.00 4.78 -5.81
CA THR A 170 30.71 6.19 -6.09
C THR A 170 29.24 6.49 -5.78
N GLY A 171 28.98 7.48 -4.92
CA GLY A 171 27.65 8.05 -4.73
C GLY A 171 27.22 8.87 -5.95
N ARG A 172 25.91 9.15 -6.08
CA ARG A 172 25.37 9.97 -7.17
C ARG A 172 24.35 10.97 -6.65
N THR A 173 24.52 12.23 -7.06
CA THR A 173 23.51 13.28 -6.96
C THR A 173 23.28 13.85 -8.34
N HIS A 174 22.03 14.09 -8.73
CA HIS A 174 21.68 14.50 -10.11
C HIS A 174 22.12 13.48 -11.20
N LEU A 175 22.30 12.21 -10.84
CA LEU A 175 22.92 11.17 -11.66
C LEU A 175 24.41 11.44 -12.02
N MET A 176 25.02 12.47 -11.42
CA MET A 176 26.44 12.79 -11.57
C MET A 176 27.23 12.21 -10.41
N ASP A 177 28.52 11.91 -10.65
CA ASP A 177 29.42 11.41 -9.63
C ASP A 177 29.46 12.32 -8.41
N ALA A 178 29.36 11.72 -7.23
CA ALA A 178 29.46 12.38 -5.95
C ALA A 178 30.52 11.69 -5.07
N THR A 179 30.60 12.05 -3.80
CA THR A 179 31.50 11.43 -2.84
C THR A 179 31.17 9.96 -2.63
N PRO A 180 32.14 9.12 -2.21
CA PRO A 180 31.93 7.71 -1.94
C PRO A 180 30.82 7.45 -0.91
N VAL A 181 30.10 6.37 -1.12
CA VAL A 181 29.09 5.80 -0.20
C VAL A 181 29.29 4.29 -0.11
N ARG A 182 28.73 3.67 0.91
CA ARG A 182 28.61 2.22 0.97
C ARG A 182 27.32 1.78 0.25
N LEU A 183 27.39 0.73 -0.55
CA LEU A 183 26.19 0.13 -1.14
C LEU A 183 25.18 -0.28 -0.04
N GLY A 184 25.71 -0.73 1.11
CA GLY A 184 24.89 -1.00 2.29
C GLY A 184 24.15 0.20 2.85
N GLN A 185 24.69 1.44 2.73
CA GLN A 185 24.00 2.67 3.12
C GLN A 185 22.81 2.98 2.20
N GLU A 186 22.94 2.78 0.88
CA GLU A 186 21.84 2.95 -0.06
C GLU A 186 20.68 1.99 0.25
N PHE A 187 20.98 0.69 0.44
CA PHE A 187 19.95 -0.30 0.80
C PHE A 187 19.39 -0.11 2.20
N GLY A 188 20.17 0.42 3.13
CA GLY A 188 19.72 0.87 4.44
C GLY A 188 18.67 1.98 4.32
N GLY A 189 18.93 2.98 3.50
CA GLY A 189 18.01 4.06 3.20
C GLY A 189 16.69 3.56 2.57
N TYR A 190 16.75 2.57 1.68
CA TYR A 190 15.54 1.94 1.12
C TYR A 190 14.73 1.21 2.20
N ALA A 191 15.38 0.45 3.07
CA ALA A 191 14.75 -0.20 4.20
C ALA A 191 14.08 0.81 5.15
N ASP A 192 14.74 1.96 5.41
CA ASP A 192 14.18 3.04 6.24
C ASP A 192 12.95 3.71 5.61
N GLN A 193 12.89 3.82 4.28
CA GLN A 193 11.68 4.28 3.58
C GLN A 193 10.50 3.33 3.80
N VAL A 194 10.73 2.01 3.73
CA VAL A 194 9.69 0.99 3.97
C VAL A 194 9.28 0.98 5.45
N ALA A 195 10.23 1.03 6.38
CA ALA A 195 9.95 1.16 7.82
C ALA A 195 9.14 2.44 8.13
N GLY A 196 9.44 3.54 7.45
CA GLY A 196 8.65 4.77 7.52
C GLY A 196 7.22 4.61 7.02
N ALA A 197 7.00 3.77 5.99
CA ALA A 197 5.66 3.44 5.50
C ALA A 197 4.87 2.63 6.54
N LEU A 198 5.49 1.63 7.18
CA LEU A 198 4.87 0.85 8.26
C LEU A 198 4.39 1.74 9.42
N ARG A 199 5.18 2.74 9.80
CA ARG A 199 4.77 3.70 10.84
C ARG A 199 3.56 4.54 10.40
N ARG A 200 3.53 5.00 9.14
CA ARG A 200 2.40 5.79 8.60
C ARG A 200 1.13 4.94 8.46
N LEU A 201 1.26 3.66 8.11
CA LEU A 201 0.11 2.74 8.08
C LEU A 201 -0.55 2.60 9.45
N ALA A 202 0.21 2.62 10.56
CA ALA A 202 -0.37 2.55 11.90
C ALA A 202 -1.30 3.74 12.20
N TYR A 203 -0.97 4.95 11.70
CA TYR A 203 -1.87 6.11 11.80
C TYR A 203 -3.12 5.94 10.92
N ALA A 204 -2.96 5.42 9.70
CA ALA A 204 -4.09 5.16 8.83
C ALA A 204 -5.05 4.11 9.43
N GLU A 205 -4.53 3.07 10.06
CA GLU A 205 -5.34 2.06 10.76
C GLU A 205 -6.08 2.66 11.96
N GLN A 206 -5.48 3.60 12.68
CA GLN A 206 -6.13 4.30 13.78
C GLN A 206 -7.33 5.10 13.30
N GLU A 207 -7.19 5.86 12.22
CA GLU A 207 -8.28 6.64 11.60
C GLU A 207 -9.37 5.72 11.02
N LEU A 208 -9.00 4.72 10.23
CA LEU A 208 -9.93 3.74 9.68
C LEU A 208 -10.66 2.92 10.76
N GLY A 209 -10.08 2.80 11.95
CA GLY A 209 -10.69 2.10 13.08
C GLY A 209 -11.96 2.75 13.58
N GLU A 210 -12.19 4.02 13.30
CA GLU A 210 -13.40 4.75 13.67
C GLU A 210 -14.42 4.68 12.55
N VAL A 211 -15.62 4.11 12.82
CA VAL A 211 -16.61 3.79 11.79
C VAL A 211 -17.95 4.47 12.01
N ALA A 212 -18.69 4.70 10.91
CA ALA A 212 -19.96 5.40 10.88
C ALA A 212 -21.14 4.59 11.41
N LEU A 213 -20.99 3.27 11.65
CA LEU A 213 -22.09 2.41 12.09
C LEU A 213 -22.79 2.98 13.32
N GLY A 214 -24.13 2.96 13.30
CA GLY A 214 -24.96 3.54 14.35
C GLY A 214 -25.59 4.89 13.99
N GLY A 215 -25.02 5.61 13.01
CA GLY A 215 -25.57 6.89 12.55
C GLY A 215 -26.86 6.76 11.75
N THR A 216 -27.13 5.59 11.20
CA THR A 216 -28.27 5.26 10.36
C THR A 216 -28.46 6.23 9.17
N ALA A 217 -29.63 6.84 9.02
CA ALA A 217 -29.99 7.60 7.80
C ALA A 217 -29.15 8.87 7.59
N VAL A 218 -28.91 9.66 8.64
CA VAL A 218 -28.29 11.00 8.54
C VAL A 218 -27.25 11.29 9.64
N GLY A 219 -26.96 10.31 10.51
CA GLY A 219 -26.02 10.47 11.62
C GLY A 219 -26.70 10.64 13.00
N SER A 220 -28.03 10.66 13.06
CA SER A 220 -28.79 10.83 14.31
C SER A 220 -29.10 9.53 15.05
N GLY A 221 -28.82 8.37 14.41
CA GLY A 221 -29.09 7.06 15.00
C GLY A 221 -30.57 6.68 15.07
N ILE A 222 -31.43 7.33 14.28
CA ILE A 222 -32.86 7.02 14.29
C ILE A 222 -33.11 5.53 13.99
N ASN A 223 -33.99 4.89 14.75
CA ASN A 223 -34.38 3.49 14.66
C ASN A 223 -33.20 2.49 14.95
N ALA A 224 -32.12 2.93 15.59
CA ALA A 224 -31.10 2.04 16.13
C ALA A 224 -31.15 2.01 17.67
N HIS A 225 -30.84 0.86 18.26
CA HIS A 225 -30.67 0.75 19.71
C HIS A 225 -29.40 1.50 20.13
N PRO A 226 -29.39 2.27 21.24
CA PRO A 226 -28.21 3.05 21.65
C PRO A 226 -26.92 2.26 21.85
N GLU A 227 -27.01 0.98 22.19
CA GLU A 227 -25.84 0.11 22.39
C GLU A 227 -25.46 -0.68 21.13
N PHE A 228 -26.23 -0.57 20.05
CA PHE A 228 -26.06 -1.42 18.86
C PHE A 228 -24.67 -1.27 18.24
N ALA A 229 -24.27 -0.06 17.90
CA ALA A 229 -23.03 0.19 17.18
C ALA A 229 -21.80 -0.20 18.00
N ALA A 230 -21.74 0.20 19.28
CA ALA A 230 -20.63 -0.13 20.16
C ALA A 230 -20.46 -1.66 20.32
N ARG A 231 -21.56 -2.40 20.47
CA ARG A 231 -21.52 -3.86 20.59
C ARG A 231 -21.10 -4.55 19.26
N VAL A 232 -21.60 -4.06 18.12
CA VAL A 232 -21.19 -4.58 16.80
C VAL A 232 -19.70 -4.32 16.56
N CYS A 233 -19.21 -3.13 16.83
CA CYS A 233 -17.78 -2.79 16.70
C CYS A 233 -16.88 -3.67 17.59
N ALA A 234 -17.28 -3.90 18.84
CA ALA A 234 -16.57 -4.78 19.75
C ALA A 234 -16.53 -6.25 19.22
N ARG A 235 -17.66 -6.72 18.67
CA ARG A 235 -17.76 -8.04 18.04
C ARG A 235 -16.85 -8.16 16.83
N LEU A 236 -16.88 -7.21 15.93
CA LEU A 236 -16.02 -7.15 14.75
C LEU A 236 -14.53 -7.15 15.16
N SER A 237 -14.16 -6.34 16.16
CA SER A 237 -12.78 -6.31 16.65
C SER A 237 -12.32 -7.66 17.20
N SER A 238 -13.17 -8.33 17.99
CA SER A 238 -12.88 -9.66 18.54
C SER A 238 -12.75 -10.75 17.48
N GLN A 239 -13.60 -10.72 16.45
CA GLN A 239 -13.62 -11.71 15.37
C GLN A 239 -12.47 -11.55 14.37
N THR A 240 -12.04 -10.31 14.12
CA THR A 240 -11.11 -9.99 13.05
C THR A 240 -9.70 -9.65 13.53
N GLY A 241 -9.53 -9.32 14.79
CA GLY A 241 -8.26 -8.88 15.37
C GLY A 241 -7.86 -7.44 15.00
N VAL A 242 -8.66 -6.72 14.20
CA VAL A 242 -8.45 -5.29 13.93
C VAL A 242 -9.28 -4.43 14.86
N ASN A 243 -8.79 -3.23 15.20
CA ASN A 243 -9.50 -2.35 16.12
C ASN A 243 -10.58 -1.56 15.37
N VAL A 244 -11.85 -1.85 15.68
CA VAL A 244 -13.03 -1.14 15.15
C VAL A 244 -13.79 -0.52 16.33
N ARG A 245 -14.11 0.76 16.22
CA ARG A 245 -14.89 1.49 17.23
C ARG A 245 -15.92 2.40 16.57
N GLU A 246 -17.03 2.60 17.26
CA GLU A 246 -18.05 3.57 16.89
C GLU A 246 -17.45 4.98 16.93
N THR A 247 -17.77 5.81 15.93
CA THR A 247 -17.42 7.23 15.94
C THR A 247 -18.28 8.02 16.92
N SER A 248 -17.72 9.08 17.50
CA SER A 248 -18.51 10.11 18.20
C SER A 248 -19.09 11.18 17.26
N ALA A 249 -18.74 11.14 15.97
CA ALA A 249 -19.05 12.15 14.96
C ALA A 249 -19.73 11.56 13.72
N HIS A 250 -20.87 10.86 13.92
CA HIS A 250 -21.60 10.18 12.84
C HIS A 250 -21.94 11.09 11.65
N PHE A 251 -22.29 12.34 11.88
CA PHE A 251 -22.58 13.30 10.81
C PHE A 251 -21.36 13.51 9.89
N GLN A 252 -20.16 13.66 10.47
CA GLN A 252 -18.93 13.77 9.69
C GLN A 252 -18.62 12.45 8.99
N ALA A 253 -18.68 11.30 9.69
CA ALA A 253 -18.27 10.00 9.18
C ALA A 253 -19.11 9.48 7.99
N GLN A 254 -20.35 9.99 7.81
CA GLN A 254 -21.23 9.67 6.69
C GLN A 254 -21.09 10.69 5.54
N ALA A 255 -20.83 11.96 5.86
CA ALA A 255 -20.73 13.03 4.88
C ALA A 255 -19.34 13.15 4.24
N CYS A 256 -18.29 12.82 4.99
CA CYS A 256 -16.89 12.93 4.56
C CYS A 256 -16.12 11.64 4.92
N LEU A 257 -15.48 11.03 3.93
CA LEU A 257 -14.64 9.84 4.13
C LEU A 257 -13.16 10.26 4.34
N ASP A 258 -12.93 11.13 5.32
CA ASP A 258 -11.60 11.70 5.57
C ASP A 258 -10.57 10.62 5.93
N ALA A 259 -10.94 9.64 6.74
CA ALA A 259 -10.08 8.51 7.10
C ALA A 259 -9.67 7.67 5.86
N VAL A 260 -10.59 7.46 4.91
CA VAL A 260 -10.33 6.78 3.63
C VAL A 260 -9.35 7.60 2.78
N THR A 261 -9.55 8.91 2.71
CA THR A 261 -8.67 9.84 1.98
C THR A 261 -7.29 9.92 2.61
N PHE A 262 -7.21 9.98 3.94
CA PHE A 262 -5.94 9.96 4.66
C PHE A 262 -5.17 8.64 4.41
N ALA A 263 -5.84 7.50 4.53
CA ALA A 263 -5.25 6.19 4.25
C ALA A 263 -4.73 6.11 2.81
N SER A 264 -5.52 6.59 1.83
CA SER A 264 -5.11 6.67 0.42
C SER A 264 -3.84 7.53 0.24
N GLY A 265 -3.75 8.68 0.89
CA GLY A 265 -2.57 9.54 0.89
C GLY A 265 -1.32 8.87 1.49
N VAL A 266 -1.51 8.04 2.53
CA VAL A 266 -0.43 7.21 3.10
C VAL A 266 0.04 6.17 2.08
N LEU A 267 -0.87 5.48 1.40
CA LEU A 267 -0.56 4.51 0.34
C LEU A 267 0.18 5.17 -0.83
N ARG A 268 -0.27 6.34 -1.29
CA ARG A 268 0.44 7.14 -2.31
C ARG A 268 1.85 7.48 -1.87
N THR A 269 2.05 7.92 -0.62
CA THR A 269 3.38 8.23 -0.10
C THR A 269 4.30 7.01 -0.16
N TYR A 270 3.79 5.83 0.19
CA TYR A 270 4.55 4.59 0.07
C TYR A 270 4.81 4.23 -1.40
N ALA A 271 3.83 4.36 -2.28
CA ALA A 271 3.98 4.10 -3.72
C ALA A 271 5.11 4.94 -4.34
N THR A 272 5.21 6.24 -3.99
CA THR A 272 6.29 7.10 -4.48
C THR A 272 7.67 6.67 -3.96
N SER A 273 7.76 6.23 -2.71
CA SER A 273 9.00 5.66 -2.15
C SER A 273 9.39 4.35 -2.83
N LEU A 274 8.42 3.45 -3.03
CA LEU A 274 8.65 2.15 -3.67
C LEU A 274 9.05 2.29 -5.14
N HIS A 275 8.44 3.25 -5.85
CA HIS A 275 8.83 3.62 -7.22
C HIS A 275 10.32 4.02 -7.26
N LYS A 276 10.75 4.91 -6.36
CA LYS A 276 12.15 5.35 -6.28
C LYS A 276 13.09 4.16 -6.02
N ILE A 277 12.77 3.30 -5.07
CA ILE A 277 13.57 2.10 -4.76
C ILE A 277 13.71 1.19 -5.99
N ALA A 278 12.59 0.87 -6.63
CA ALA A 278 12.58 0.02 -7.83
C ALA A 278 13.34 0.66 -9.00
N ASN A 279 13.26 1.99 -9.16
CA ASN A 279 13.96 2.71 -10.22
C ASN A 279 15.47 2.76 -9.98
N ASP A 280 15.93 2.97 -8.75
CA ASP A 280 17.35 2.95 -8.41
C ASP A 280 17.95 1.55 -8.62
N ILE A 281 17.27 0.49 -8.20
CA ILE A 281 17.69 -0.90 -8.47
C ILE A 281 17.82 -1.12 -9.99
N ARG A 282 16.87 -0.63 -10.78
CA ARG A 282 16.89 -0.72 -12.24
C ARG A 282 18.09 0.02 -12.85
N TRP A 283 18.41 1.21 -12.34
CA TRP A 283 19.58 1.98 -12.75
C TRP A 283 20.88 1.24 -12.41
N MET A 284 21.06 0.81 -11.16
CA MET A 284 22.25 0.08 -10.72
C MET A 284 22.45 -1.25 -11.47
N GLY A 285 21.36 -1.90 -11.87
CA GLY A 285 21.40 -3.14 -12.67
C GLY A 285 21.48 -2.92 -14.18
N SER A 286 21.60 -1.68 -14.67
CA SER A 286 21.64 -1.38 -16.10
C SER A 286 22.94 -1.88 -16.76
N GLY A 287 22.85 -2.34 -17.97
CA GLY A 287 24.02 -2.81 -18.74
C GLY A 287 23.83 -4.23 -19.29
N PRO A 288 24.80 -5.13 -19.11
CA PRO A 288 25.97 -5.12 -18.19
C PRO A 288 27.24 -4.38 -18.67
N ARG A 289 27.34 -3.99 -19.94
CA ARG A 289 28.55 -3.37 -20.48
C ARG A 289 28.44 -1.87 -20.70
N ALA A 290 27.28 -1.40 -21.16
CA ALA A 290 27.00 0.00 -21.51
C ALA A 290 26.19 0.75 -20.44
N GLY A 291 26.01 0.18 -19.27
CA GLY A 291 25.31 0.78 -18.14
C GLY A 291 26.15 0.79 -16.87
N LEU A 292 25.51 1.03 -15.72
CA LEU A 292 26.16 1.11 -14.42
C LEU A 292 26.70 -0.26 -13.97
N ALA A 293 25.91 -1.30 -14.13
CA ALA A 293 26.25 -2.68 -13.82
C ALA A 293 26.81 -2.91 -12.40
N GLU A 294 26.36 -2.12 -11.43
CA GLU A 294 26.75 -2.26 -10.01
C GLU A 294 26.02 -3.41 -9.32
N LEU A 295 24.87 -3.79 -9.87
CA LEU A 295 24.06 -4.94 -9.41
C LEU A 295 23.84 -5.93 -10.56
N LEU A 296 23.87 -7.21 -10.24
CA LEU A 296 23.35 -8.28 -11.09
C LEU A 296 21.92 -8.58 -10.66
N LEU A 297 20.99 -8.46 -11.63
CA LEU A 297 19.57 -8.72 -11.41
C LEU A 297 19.26 -10.23 -11.59
N PRO A 298 18.33 -10.81 -10.82
CA PRO A 298 17.87 -12.17 -11.05
C PRO A 298 17.27 -12.36 -12.45
N ALA A 299 17.66 -13.42 -13.14
CA ALA A 299 17.13 -13.79 -14.45
C ALA A 299 15.82 -14.57 -14.29
N VAL A 300 14.71 -13.87 -14.04
CA VAL A 300 13.40 -14.51 -13.77
C VAL A 300 12.66 -14.95 -15.03
N GLN A 301 12.99 -14.38 -16.18
CA GLN A 301 12.43 -14.74 -17.48
C GLN A 301 13.33 -14.26 -18.64
N PRO A 302 13.17 -14.81 -19.86
CA PRO A 302 13.84 -14.26 -21.05
C PRO A 302 13.49 -12.79 -21.26
N GLY A 303 14.52 -11.96 -21.48
CA GLY A 303 14.35 -10.50 -21.59
C GLY A 303 14.03 -9.99 -22.99
N SER A 304 14.18 -10.83 -24.03
CA SER A 304 13.98 -10.42 -25.41
C SER A 304 13.68 -11.62 -26.32
N SER A 305 12.79 -11.41 -27.28
CA SER A 305 12.46 -12.41 -28.30
C SER A 305 13.53 -12.50 -29.43
N ILE A 306 14.40 -11.48 -29.57
CA ILE A 306 15.38 -11.39 -30.66
C ILE A 306 16.83 -11.15 -30.18
N MET A 307 17.05 -10.86 -28.88
CA MET A 307 18.38 -10.66 -28.30
C MET A 307 18.65 -11.76 -27.28
N PRO A 308 19.33 -12.86 -27.67
CA PRO A 308 19.58 -13.98 -26.77
C PRO A 308 20.39 -13.57 -25.54
N GLY A 309 20.01 -14.07 -24.36
CA GLY A 309 20.73 -13.80 -23.12
C GLY A 309 20.46 -12.44 -22.47
N LYS A 310 19.59 -11.59 -23.06
CA LYS A 310 19.22 -10.30 -22.46
C LYS A 310 18.32 -10.52 -21.23
N VAL A 311 18.72 -9.97 -20.10
CA VAL A 311 17.93 -9.93 -18.86
C VAL A 311 17.41 -8.51 -18.65
N ASN A 312 16.11 -8.36 -18.45
CA ASN A 312 15.48 -7.07 -18.18
C ASN A 312 15.05 -6.96 -16.71
N PRO A 313 14.95 -5.74 -16.15
CA PRO A 313 14.53 -5.49 -14.77
C PRO A 313 13.00 -5.57 -14.60
N VAL A 314 12.36 -6.65 -15.12
CA VAL A 314 10.91 -6.76 -15.29
C VAL A 314 10.13 -6.66 -13.97
N ILE A 315 10.70 -7.12 -12.86
CA ILE A 315 10.06 -7.00 -11.54
C ILE A 315 10.04 -5.55 -11.06
N ALA A 316 11.14 -4.82 -11.26
CA ALA A 316 11.19 -3.39 -10.95
C ALA A 316 10.24 -2.59 -11.86
N GLU A 317 10.14 -2.94 -13.14
CA GLU A 317 9.23 -2.30 -14.10
C GLU A 317 7.76 -2.50 -13.69
N SER A 318 7.36 -3.72 -13.36
CA SER A 318 5.99 -4.01 -12.90
C SER A 318 5.65 -3.28 -11.60
N THR A 319 6.63 -3.17 -10.68
CA THR A 319 6.47 -2.40 -9.44
C THR A 319 6.22 -0.93 -9.73
N ILE A 320 6.99 -0.32 -10.64
CA ILE A 320 6.83 1.09 -11.05
C ILE A 320 5.44 1.34 -11.66
N GLN A 321 4.95 0.42 -12.51
CA GLN A 321 3.61 0.53 -13.11
C GLN A 321 2.51 0.49 -12.05
N ALA A 322 2.58 -0.45 -11.10
CA ALA A 322 1.62 -0.53 -10.01
C ALA A 322 1.65 0.71 -9.10
N CYS A 323 2.85 1.24 -8.82
CA CYS A 323 2.98 2.50 -8.06
C CYS A 323 2.32 3.68 -8.78
N ALA A 324 2.46 3.78 -10.10
CA ALA A 324 1.81 4.81 -10.89
C ALA A 324 0.26 4.69 -10.83
N GLN A 325 -0.26 3.44 -10.90
CA GLN A 325 -1.70 3.20 -10.75
C GLN A 325 -2.22 3.63 -9.37
N VAL A 326 -1.47 3.36 -8.30
CA VAL A 326 -1.84 3.79 -6.93
C VAL A 326 -1.92 5.31 -6.81
N VAL A 327 -1.02 6.05 -7.46
CA VAL A 327 -1.09 7.53 -7.50
C VAL A 327 -2.36 8.00 -8.22
N GLY A 328 -2.74 7.34 -9.31
CA GLY A 328 -4.01 7.62 -10.01
C GLY A 328 -5.24 7.31 -9.15
N ASN A 329 -5.22 6.18 -8.44
CA ASN A 329 -6.30 5.79 -7.53
C ASN A 329 -6.49 6.80 -6.39
N ASP A 330 -5.40 7.33 -5.83
CA ASP A 330 -5.44 8.36 -4.77
C ASP A 330 -6.14 9.64 -5.25
N MET A 331 -5.90 10.05 -6.48
CA MET A 331 -6.60 11.20 -7.07
C MET A 331 -8.11 10.97 -7.10
N VAL A 332 -8.56 9.76 -7.51
CA VAL A 332 -9.98 9.42 -7.53
C VAL A 332 -10.59 9.44 -6.12
N VAL A 333 -9.87 8.91 -5.13
CA VAL A 333 -10.31 8.94 -3.72
C VAL A 333 -10.45 10.37 -3.21
N ALA A 334 -9.46 11.23 -3.49
CA ALA A 334 -9.50 12.63 -3.08
C ALA A 334 -10.66 13.41 -3.71
N LEU A 335 -10.91 13.21 -5.01
CA LEU A 335 -12.06 13.79 -5.72
C LEU A 335 -13.38 13.24 -5.19
N GLY A 336 -13.42 11.93 -4.86
CA GLY A 336 -14.58 11.28 -4.28
C GLY A 336 -14.96 11.86 -2.91
N ASN A 337 -13.98 12.21 -2.08
CA ASN A 337 -14.26 12.82 -0.79
C ASN A 337 -14.93 14.21 -0.90
N GLN A 338 -14.64 14.96 -1.96
CA GLN A 338 -15.31 16.24 -2.26
C GLN A 338 -16.78 16.07 -2.66
N GLY A 339 -17.22 14.83 -2.94
CA GLY A 339 -18.61 14.50 -3.31
C GLY A 339 -19.59 14.42 -2.14
N GLY A 340 -19.16 14.74 -0.91
CA GLY A 340 -20.03 14.86 0.26
C GLY A 340 -20.90 16.12 0.19
N ASN A 341 -22.20 15.94 0.40
CA ASN A 341 -23.14 17.05 0.46
C ASN A 341 -24.05 16.85 1.68
N PHE A 342 -24.08 17.82 2.59
CA PHE A 342 -24.83 17.76 3.84
C PHE A 342 -24.46 16.48 4.64
N GLU A 343 -25.38 15.55 4.81
CA GLU A 343 -25.21 14.39 5.69
C GLU A 343 -24.70 13.11 4.98
N LEU A 344 -24.37 13.16 3.67
CA LEU A 344 -23.97 11.95 2.94
C LEU A 344 -22.98 12.22 1.82
N ASN A 345 -21.94 11.37 1.75
CA ASN A 345 -21.08 11.25 0.58
C ASN A 345 -21.73 10.32 -0.46
N THR A 346 -21.73 10.74 -1.72
CA THR A 346 -22.34 9.98 -2.83
C THR A 346 -21.32 9.48 -3.86
N MET A 347 -20.05 9.27 -3.46
CA MET A 347 -18.96 8.72 -4.24
C MET A 347 -18.34 7.46 -3.61
N MET A 348 -18.99 6.88 -2.61
CA MET A 348 -18.46 5.79 -1.79
C MET A 348 -18.02 4.56 -2.61
N PRO A 349 -18.77 4.07 -3.62
CA PRO A 349 -18.36 2.87 -4.36
C PRO A 349 -17.04 3.03 -5.10
N VAL A 350 -16.83 4.15 -5.79
CA VAL A 350 -15.58 4.39 -6.52
C VAL A 350 -14.41 4.65 -5.59
N MET A 351 -14.64 5.28 -4.42
CA MET A 351 -13.62 5.43 -3.38
C MET A 351 -13.19 4.07 -2.83
N ALA A 352 -14.14 3.19 -2.53
CA ALA A 352 -13.89 1.82 -2.08
C ALA A 352 -13.03 1.04 -3.08
N LEU A 353 -13.40 1.04 -4.36
CA LEU A 353 -12.66 0.36 -5.42
C LEU A 353 -11.20 0.80 -5.44
N ASN A 354 -10.96 2.11 -5.47
CA ASN A 354 -9.63 2.66 -5.66
C ASN A 354 -8.74 2.47 -4.42
N LEU A 355 -9.29 2.63 -3.19
CA LEU A 355 -8.55 2.37 -1.96
C LEU A 355 -8.16 0.90 -1.84
N LEU A 356 -9.11 -0.03 -2.00
CA LEU A 356 -8.87 -1.45 -1.82
C LEU A 356 -7.95 -2.03 -2.91
N ASN A 357 -8.07 -1.55 -4.15
CA ASN A 357 -7.14 -1.89 -5.22
C ASN A 357 -5.72 -1.41 -4.91
N SER A 358 -5.56 -0.21 -4.35
CA SER A 358 -4.25 0.33 -3.95
C SER A 358 -3.59 -0.52 -2.87
N ILE A 359 -4.35 -0.97 -1.86
CA ILE A 359 -3.86 -1.87 -0.81
C ILE A 359 -3.39 -3.19 -1.43
N SER A 360 -4.22 -3.81 -2.27
CA SER A 360 -3.91 -5.08 -2.91
C SER A 360 -2.69 -4.99 -3.84
N LEU A 361 -2.62 -3.95 -4.69
CA LEU A 361 -1.49 -3.73 -5.59
C LEU A 361 -0.18 -3.56 -4.83
N LEU A 362 -0.16 -2.70 -3.80
CA LEU A 362 1.05 -2.45 -3.02
C LEU A 362 1.49 -3.68 -2.24
N ALA A 363 0.56 -4.46 -1.70
CA ALA A 363 0.88 -5.73 -1.05
C ALA A 363 1.52 -6.72 -2.03
N ALA A 364 0.92 -6.89 -3.20
CA ALA A 364 1.40 -7.82 -4.21
C ALA A 364 2.78 -7.42 -4.74
N VAL A 365 2.98 -6.16 -5.15
CA VAL A 365 4.26 -5.74 -5.73
C VAL A 365 5.37 -5.63 -4.71
N SER A 366 5.09 -5.30 -3.44
CA SER A 366 6.10 -5.31 -2.37
C SER A 366 6.63 -6.72 -2.12
N ARG A 367 5.72 -7.69 -2.01
CA ARG A 367 6.08 -9.11 -1.86
C ARG A 367 6.83 -9.65 -3.08
N ASN A 368 6.38 -9.28 -4.28
CA ASN A 368 7.03 -9.68 -5.51
C ASN A 368 8.44 -9.08 -5.65
N LEU A 369 8.60 -7.79 -5.36
CA LEU A 369 9.91 -7.10 -5.37
C LEU A 369 10.87 -7.74 -4.36
N ALA A 370 10.39 -8.04 -3.15
CA ALA A 370 11.19 -8.72 -2.12
C ALA A 370 11.70 -10.09 -2.62
N ARG A 371 10.79 -10.93 -3.13
CA ARG A 371 11.08 -12.35 -3.43
C ARG A 371 11.77 -12.57 -4.76
N GLN A 372 11.31 -11.87 -5.82
CA GLN A 372 11.76 -12.09 -7.20
C GLN A 372 12.87 -11.13 -7.64
N CYS A 373 13.16 -10.09 -6.84
CA CYS A 373 14.20 -9.13 -7.14
C CYS A 373 15.19 -9.01 -5.99
N VAL A 374 14.85 -8.36 -4.88
CA VAL A 374 15.79 -7.98 -3.82
C VAL A 374 16.55 -9.17 -3.27
N ARG A 375 15.87 -10.28 -2.96
CA ARG A 375 16.50 -11.50 -2.41
C ARG A 375 17.62 -12.03 -3.30
N GLY A 376 17.43 -12.05 -4.61
CA GLY A 376 18.36 -12.57 -5.62
C GLY A 376 19.33 -11.54 -6.19
N LEU A 377 19.34 -10.28 -5.73
CA LEU A 377 20.33 -9.29 -6.16
C LEU A 377 21.74 -9.68 -5.70
N GLU A 378 22.73 -9.47 -6.58
CA GLU A 378 24.15 -9.62 -6.27
C GLU A 378 24.89 -8.33 -6.57
N ALA A 379 25.82 -7.94 -5.70
CA ALA A 379 26.71 -6.82 -5.95
C ALA A 379 27.85 -7.26 -6.88
N THR A 380 28.23 -6.42 -7.83
CA THR A 380 29.35 -6.68 -8.73
C THR A 380 30.60 -5.93 -8.29
N ALA A 381 31.74 -6.24 -8.92
CA ALA A 381 32.99 -5.49 -8.72
C ALA A 381 32.93 -4.08 -9.34
N ARG A 382 31.94 -3.75 -10.17
CA ARG A 382 31.89 -2.50 -10.94
C ARG A 382 31.80 -1.26 -10.04
N GLY A 383 31.08 -1.33 -8.93
CA GLY A 383 30.98 -0.25 -7.96
C GLY A 383 32.35 0.10 -7.34
N PRO A 384 33.01 -0.87 -6.67
CA PRO A 384 34.37 -0.68 -6.13
C PRO A 384 35.42 -0.27 -7.17
N GLU A 385 35.41 -0.89 -8.37
CA GLU A 385 36.36 -0.57 -9.44
C GLU A 385 36.24 0.88 -9.92
N SER A 386 35.04 1.46 -9.91
CA SER A 386 34.81 2.82 -10.37
C SER A 386 35.15 3.90 -9.35
N VAL A 387 35.26 3.58 -8.06
CA VAL A 387 35.38 4.59 -6.99
C VAL A 387 36.70 5.38 -7.06
N GLU A 388 37.82 4.70 -7.39
CA GLU A 388 39.13 5.38 -7.48
C GLU A 388 39.20 6.33 -8.70
N GLN A 389 38.33 6.15 -9.69
CA GLN A 389 38.18 7.05 -10.83
C GLN A 389 37.29 8.25 -10.54
N GLY A 390 36.62 8.26 -9.40
CA GLY A 390 35.63 9.28 -9.02
C GLY A 390 36.30 10.64 -8.78
N LEU A 391 35.92 11.65 -9.57
CA LEU A 391 36.49 13.01 -9.48
C LEU A 391 36.18 13.67 -8.13
N MET A 392 35.10 13.28 -7.46
CA MET A 392 34.67 13.88 -6.19
C MET A 392 35.48 13.39 -4.97
N LEU A 393 36.43 12.47 -5.16
CA LEU A 393 37.46 12.20 -4.16
C LEU A 393 38.24 13.47 -3.79
N ALA A 394 38.36 14.44 -4.71
CA ALA A 394 38.96 15.75 -4.46
C ALA A 394 38.31 16.52 -3.30
N THR A 395 37.04 16.20 -2.98
CA THR A 395 36.31 16.82 -1.86
C THR A 395 37.07 16.66 -0.52
N ALA A 396 37.68 15.50 -0.31
CA ALA A 396 38.44 15.22 0.92
C ALA A 396 39.76 16.02 1.04
N LEU A 397 40.26 16.58 -0.06
CA LEU A 397 41.44 17.41 -0.05
C LEU A 397 41.13 18.87 0.36
N ALA A 398 39.91 19.35 0.13
CA ALA A 398 39.52 20.74 0.34
C ALA A 398 39.85 21.30 1.75
N PRO A 399 39.62 20.55 2.86
CA PRO A 399 40.01 21.03 4.19
C PRO A 399 41.52 21.25 4.38
N ALA A 400 42.34 20.48 3.66
CA ALA A 400 43.81 20.53 3.79
C ALA A 400 44.49 21.53 2.85
N ILE A 401 43.96 21.68 1.62
CA ILE A 401 44.62 22.50 0.57
C ILE A 401 43.77 23.67 0.07
N GLY A 402 42.54 23.83 0.58
CA GLY A 402 41.56 24.80 0.12
C GLY A 402 40.71 24.33 -1.06
N TYR A 403 39.51 24.91 -1.19
CA TYR A 403 38.51 24.53 -2.20
C TYR A 403 39.05 24.73 -3.62
N ASP A 404 39.64 25.88 -3.92
CA ASP A 404 40.09 26.20 -5.28
C ASP A 404 41.19 25.25 -5.77
N ALA A 405 42.16 24.93 -4.91
CA ALA A 405 43.20 23.96 -5.24
C ALA A 405 42.66 22.57 -5.48
N ALA A 406 41.68 22.13 -4.67
CA ALA A 406 41.01 20.84 -4.87
C ALA A 406 40.20 20.84 -6.17
N ALA A 407 39.53 21.93 -6.50
CA ALA A 407 38.78 22.08 -7.75
C ALA A 407 39.68 22.03 -8.99
N GLU A 408 40.87 22.65 -8.93
CA GLU A 408 41.87 22.57 -10.03
C GLU A 408 42.40 21.16 -10.24
N ILE A 409 42.60 20.38 -9.16
CA ILE A 409 42.98 18.96 -9.26
C ILE A 409 41.88 18.19 -9.95
N ALA A 410 40.60 18.39 -9.56
CA ALA A 410 39.49 17.69 -10.18
C ALA A 410 39.32 18.00 -11.68
N LYS A 411 39.47 19.28 -12.07
CA LYS A 411 39.43 19.70 -13.47
C LYS A 411 40.56 19.10 -14.30
N GLU A 412 41.78 19.06 -13.75
CA GLU A 412 42.92 18.43 -14.42
C GLU A 412 42.71 16.91 -14.58
N ALA A 413 42.25 16.25 -13.53
CA ALA A 413 41.95 14.82 -13.58
C ALA A 413 40.90 14.53 -14.67
N ALA A 414 39.81 15.28 -14.72
CA ALA A 414 38.78 15.17 -15.75
C ALA A 414 39.32 15.36 -17.18
N LYS A 415 40.23 16.35 -17.37
CA LYS A 415 40.82 16.68 -18.68
C LYS A 415 41.83 15.63 -19.14
N THR A 416 42.57 15.04 -18.22
CA THR A 416 43.71 14.16 -18.54
C THR A 416 43.35 12.67 -18.46
N GLY A 417 42.20 12.30 -17.90
CA GLY A 417 41.83 10.92 -17.61
C GLY A 417 42.60 10.29 -16.45
N LYS A 418 43.38 11.08 -15.70
CA LYS A 418 44.08 10.61 -14.50
C LYS A 418 43.17 10.61 -13.28
N SER A 419 43.49 9.78 -12.29
CA SER A 419 42.80 9.82 -10.99
C SER A 419 43.16 11.09 -10.19
N ILE A 420 42.32 11.45 -9.24
CA ILE A 420 42.59 12.56 -8.28
C ILE A 420 43.92 12.32 -7.56
N ARG A 421 44.19 11.09 -7.17
CA ARG A 421 45.43 10.69 -6.48
C ARG A 421 46.66 10.95 -7.33
N GLU A 422 46.65 10.55 -8.59
CA GLU A 422 47.77 10.75 -9.52
C GLU A 422 48.06 12.24 -9.74
N VAL A 423 47.03 13.05 -9.94
CA VAL A 423 47.17 14.49 -10.15
C VAL A 423 47.70 15.18 -8.86
N ALA A 424 47.14 14.85 -7.70
CA ALA A 424 47.56 15.42 -6.42
C ALA A 424 49.01 15.05 -6.08
N LEU A 425 49.43 13.82 -6.35
CA LEU A 425 50.84 13.39 -6.20
C LEU A 425 51.76 14.18 -7.14
N ALA A 426 51.42 14.27 -8.43
CA ALA A 426 52.23 14.96 -9.44
C ALA A 426 52.39 16.47 -9.13
N ARG A 427 51.37 17.08 -8.54
CA ARG A 427 51.44 18.50 -8.10
C ARG A 427 52.17 18.69 -6.76
N GLY A 428 52.43 17.62 -6.02
CA GLY A 428 53.12 17.68 -4.73
C GLY A 428 52.37 18.50 -3.67
N VAL A 429 51.04 18.53 -3.70
CA VAL A 429 50.20 19.38 -2.82
C VAL A 429 50.25 18.93 -1.35
N LEU A 430 50.53 17.66 -1.09
CA LEU A 430 50.69 17.06 0.24
C LEU A 430 51.64 15.85 0.17
N PRO A 431 52.25 15.43 1.30
CA PRO A 431 53.03 14.18 1.37
C PRO A 431 52.20 12.96 0.93
N ALA A 432 52.84 12.01 0.26
CA ALA A 432 52.17 10.84 -0.29
C ALA A 432 51.38 10.01 0.76
N GLU A 433 51.93 9.91 1.98
CA GLU A 433 51.25 9.26 3.12
C GLU A 433 49.94 9.96 3.46
N ARG A 434 49.99 11.30 3.56
CA ARG A 434 48.81 12.10 3.88
C ARG A 434 47.74 12.04 2.77
N LEU A 435 48.16 12.02 1.53
CA LEU A 435 47.25 11.79 0.40
C LEU A 435 46.59 10.41 0.44
N ARG A 436 47.31 9.36 0.88
CA ARG A 436 46.74 8.02 1.03
C ARG A 436 45.63 8.00 2.08
N GLU A 437 45.86 8.63 3.23
CA GLU A 437 44.88 8.76 4.31
C GLU A 437 43.64 9.57 3.90
N LEU A 438 43.84 10.76 3.33
CA LEU A 438 42.74 11.65 2.96
C LEU A 438 41.89 11.10 1.79
N LEU A 439 42.51 10.41 0.83
CA LEU A 439 41.88 9.86 -0.35
C LEU A 439 41.46 8.39 -0.16
N ASP A 440 41.38 7.92 1.09
CA ASP A 440 40.76 6.62 1.39
C ASP A 440 39.25 6.70 1.24
N PRO A 441 38.65 6.03 0.23
CA PRO A 441 37.21 6.13 -0.04
C PRO A 441 36.34 5.60 1.10
N GLU A 442 36.81 4.59 1.84
CA GLU A 442 36.07 4.01 2.95
C GLU A 442 35.87 5.07 4.05
N SER A 443 36.92 5.80 4.35
CA SER A 443 36.92 6.86 5.34
C SER A 443 35.93 7.98 5.01
N MET A 444 35.62 8.23 3.72
CA MET A 444 34.69 9.27 3.28
C MET A 444 33.22 8.90 3.47
N THR A 445 32.90 7.66 3.80
CA THR A 445 31.53 7.18 3.99
C THR A 445 30.94 7.49 5.38
N GLU A 446 31.73 8.12 6.25
CA GLU A 446 31.37 8.44 7.63
C GLU A 446 31.56 9.92 7.94
N PRO A 447 30.79 10.48 8.90
CA PRO A 447 30.95 11.88 9.31
C PRO A 447 32.36 12.17 9.85
N GLY A 448 32.85 13.37 9.62
CA GLY A 448 34.11 13.86 10.17
C GLY A 448 34.75 14.91 9.29
N VAL A 449 35.49 15.85 9.91
CA VAL A 449 36.29 16.84 9.19
C VAL A 449 37.74 16.35 9.19
N ARG A 450 38.23 15.93 8.02
CA ARG A 450 39.56 15.35 7.82
C ARG A 450 40.48 16.39 7.19
N GLY A 451 41.74 16.38 7.55
CA GLY A 451 42.74 17.27 6.94
C GLY A 451 43.00 18.60 7.65
N LEU A 452 42.29 18.94 8.72
CA LEU A 452 42.63 20.09 9.54
C LEU A 452 43.95 19.82 10.29
N PRO A 453 44.88 20.80 10.38
CA PRO A 453 46.06 20.67 11.22
C PRO A 453 45.65 20.46 12.68
N GLY A 454 45.95 19.29 13.25
CA GLY A 454 45.69 18.95 14.64
C GLY A 454 44.41 18.14 14.92
N GLY A 455 43.68 17.71 13.91
CA GLY A 455 42.48 16.86 14.06
C GLY A 455 42.81 15.36 14.11
N GLY A 456 43.33 14.90 15.23
CA GLY A 456 43.22 13.49 15.61
C GLY A 456 41.96 13.35 16.44
N LEU A 457 40.98 12.59 15.98
CA LEU A 457 39.99 11.83 16.75
C LEU A 457 39.92 10.46 16.13
#